data_79b5548f00caa0efaddae63f11481d79
#
_entry.id   79b5548f00caa0efaddae63f11481d79
#
_cell.length_a   1.000
_cell.length_b   1.000
_cell.length_c   1.000
_cell.angle_alpha   90.00
_cell.angle_beta   90.00
_cell.angle_gamma   90.00
#
_symmetry.space_group_name_H-M   'P 1'
#
loop_
_entity.id
_entity.type
_entity.pdbx_description
1 polymer ?
#
loop_
_entity_poly.entity_id
_entity_poly.type
_entity_poly.pdbx_seq_one_letter_code
_entity_poly.pdbx_strand_id
1 'polypeptide(L)'
;MKKEFSITWQQAKEIVKKCPTCSFYNQTPLPAGTNPKGIKRNKIWQMDVFHFLEFGKLKYVHHTIDTYSGFQWATALSSEKADSVITHLLEVMAIMGIPAQIKTDNGPAYVSRKMKRFFAYYNIKHVTGIPYNPTGQAVIERSNRTIKDMLNKQKGTKDTPRNRLHNALLTLNFLNANEKGTTAAERHWIMEKTSELNQPVYFKDVLTSQWKPGDVLRWGRGFALVSTGEEKLWIPSKLIKVRFEEEKPLGKEK
;
A
#
# COMPACT_ATOMS: atom_id res chain seq x y z
N MET A 1 -17.00 27.04 21.79
CA MET A 1 -18.41 26.61 21.88
C MET A 1 -18.76 26.02 23.28
N LYS A 2 -18.05 25.02 23.84
CA LYS A 2 -18.43 24.41 25.12
C LYS A 2 -18.42 25.37 26.32
N LYS A 3 -17.56 26.41 26.30
CA LYS A 3 -17.47 27.41 27.38
C LYS A 3 -18.46 28.58 27.22
N GLU A 4 -18.93 28.84 26.01
CA GLU A 4 -19.82 29.99 25.73
C GLU A 4 -21.31 29.62 25.71
N PHE A 5 -21.65 28.38 25.33
CA PHE A 5 -23.04 27.98 25.07
C PHE A 5 -23.56 26.90 26.01
N SER A 6 -22.84 26.52 27.07
CA SER A 6 -23.26 25.52 28.07
C SER A 6 -23.84 24.21 27.49
N ILE A 7 -23.34 23.80 26.30
CA ILE A 7 -23.79 22.58 25.61
C ILE A 7 -22.82 21.42 25.80
N THR A 8 -23.33 20.21 25.84
CA THR A 8 -22.53 19.00 25.90
C THR A 8 -21.82 18.73 24.55
N TRP A 9 -20.74 17.94 24.59
CA TRP A 9 -20.02 17.50 23.38
C TRP A 9 -20.93 16.78 22.38
N GLN A 10 -21.92 16.06 22.91
CA GLN A 10 -22.87 15.28 22.10
C GLN A 10 -23.86 16.21 21.41
N GLN A 11 -24.40 17.20 22.12
CA GLN A 11 -25.25 18.25 21.56
C GLN A 11 -24.51 19.07 20.49
N ALA A 12 -23.25 19.44 20.74
CA ALA A 12 -22.44 20.16 19.75
C ALA A 12 -22.25 19.34 18.47
N LYS A 13 -21.98 18.02 18.57
CA LYS A 13 -21.89 17.12 17.41
C LYS A 13 -23.20 17.03 16.63
N GLU A 14 -24.34 16.97 17.32
CA GLU A 14 -25.65 16.92 16.66
C GLU A 14 -25.99 18.22 15.93
N ILE A 15 -25.68 19.37 16.52
CA ILE A 15 -25.86 20.69 15.88
C ILE A 15 -25.01 20.77 14.59
N VAL A 16 -23.73 20.40 14.67
CA VAL A 16 -22.84 20.40 13.50
C VAL A 16 -23.33 19.42 12.42
N LYS A 17 -23.81 18.25 12.82
CA LYS A 17 -24.33 17.22 11.90
C LYS A 17 -25.64 17.66 11.21
N LYS A 18 -26.50 18.41 11.88
CA LYS A 18 -27.78 18.95 11.34
C LYS A 18 -27.60 20.24 10.56
N CYS A 19 -26.49 20.95 10.69
CA CYS A 19 -26.23 22.18 9.98
C CYS A 19 -25.93 21.89 8.48
N PRO A 20 -26.74 22.42 7.51
CA PRO A 20 -26.52 22.16 6.09
C PRO A 20 -25.13 22.57 5.62
N THR A 21 -24.64 23.72 6.06
CA THR A 21 -23.31 24.23 5.71
C THR A 21 -22.21 23.35 6.29
N CYS A 22 -22.25 23.01 7.59
CA CYS A 22 -21.27 22.12 8.20
C CYS A 22 -21.32 20.71 7.62
N SER A 23 -22.51 20.22 7.28
CA SER A 23 -22.70 18.92 6.64
C SER A 23 -22.09 18.88 5.24
N PHE A 24 -22.20 19.97 4.48
CA PHE A 24 -21.59 20.11 3.17
C PHE A 24 -20.04 20.09 3.26
N TYR A 25 -19.45 20.81 4.21
CA TYR A 25 -18.00 20.84 4.41
C TYR A 25 -17.44 19.61 5.16
N ASN A 26 -18.26 18.92 5.95
CA ASN A 26 -17.91 17.70 6.67
C ASN A 26 -18.39 16.43 5.95
N GLN A 27 -18.76 16.51 4.68
CA GLN A 27 -18.92 15.31 3.89
C GLN A 27 -17.59 14.56 3.95
N THR A 28 -17.59 13.44 4.68
CA THR A 28 -16.48 12.48 4.64
C THR A 28 -16.28 12.19 3.16
N PRO A 29 -15.11 12.49 2.58
CA PRO A 29 -14.87 12.15 1.19
C PRO A 29 -15.27 10.68 1.03
N LEU A 30 -16.13 10.39 0.06
CA LEU A 30 -16.40 9.01 -0.32
C LEU A 30 -15.05 8.32 -0.38
N PRO A 31 -14.85 7.16 0.25
CA PRO A 31 -13.57 6.51 0.23
C PRO A 31 -13.20 6.28 -1.24
N ALA A 32 -12.42 7.22 -1.77
CA ALA A 32 -11.79 7.09 -3.07
C ALA A 32 -11.02 5.78 -2.99
N GLY A 33 -11.37 4.83 -3.84
CA GLY A 33 -10.99 3.44 -3.80
C GLY A 33 -9.60 3.17 -3.21
N THR A 34 -9.46 2.09 -2.50
CA THR A 34 -8.20 1.68 -1.89
C THR A 34 -7.11 1.61 -2.93
N ASN A 35 -5.96 2.12 -2.57
CA ASN A 35 -4.74 1.80 -3.28
C ASN A 35 -4.57 0.29 -3.31
N PRO A 36 -4.59 -0.33 -4.48
CA PRO A 36 -4.44 -1.76 -4.56
C PRO A 36 -3.06 -2.13 -4.03
N LYS A 37 -3.02 -2.93 -2.98
CA LYS A 37 -1.82 -3.70 -2.64
C LYS A 37 -1.67 -4.83 -3.67
N GLY A 38 -0.45 -5.22 -3.94
CA GLY A 38 -0.20 -6.42 -4.72
C GLY A 38 -0.89 -7.63 -4.09
N ILE A 39 -1.46 -8.51 -4.89
CA ILE A 39 -2.08 -9.77 -4.45
C ILE A 39 -1.07 -10.92 -4.34
N LYS A 40 0.12 -10.71 -4.89
CA LYS A 40 1.28 -11.60 -4.83
C LYS A 40 2.58 -10.78 -4.87
N ARG A 41 3.69 -11.42 -4.52
CA ARG A 41 5.03 -10.80 -4.58
C ARG A 41 5.29 -10.23 -5.99
N ASN A 42 6.00 -9.15 -6.05
CA ASN A 42 6.40 -8.47 -7.29
C ASN A 42 5.23 -8.05 -8.20
N LYS A 43 3.99 -7.98 -7.66
CA LYS A 43 2.86 -7.47 -8.44
C LYS A 43 2.84 -5.95 -8.48
N ILE A 44 2.95 -5.30 -7.31
CA ILE A 44 2.97 -3.84 -7.19
C ILE A 44 4.03 -3.45 -6.16
N TRP A 45 5.03 -2.70 -6.62
CA TRP A 45 5.95 -2.01 -5.74
C TRP A 45 5.55 -0.55 -5.58
N GLN A 46 5.88 0.03 -4.43
CA GLN A 46 5.91 1.46 -4.24
C GLN A 46 7.36 1.90 -4.04
N MET A 47 7.70 3.04 -4.61
CA MET A 47 9.03 3.63 -4.53
C MET A 47 8.95 5.10 -4.23
N ASP A 48 9.88 5.58 -3.40
CA ASP A 48 10.01 6.98 -3.01
C ASP A 48 11.47 7.30 -2.65
N VAL A 49 11.81 8.58 -2.59
CA VAL A 49 13.11 9.07 -2.11
C VAL A 49 12.90 9.97 -0.91
N PHE A 50 13.54 9.65 0.19
CA PHE A 50 13.55 10.54 1.34
C PHE A 50 14.97 11.03 1.69
N HIS A 51 15.05 12.17 2.35
CA HIS A 51 16.31 12.72 2.78
C HIS A 51 16.63 12.32 4.22
N PHE A 52 17.88 11.89 4.45
CA PHE A 52 18.43 11.65 5.77
C PHE A 52 19.78 12.40 5.88
N LEU A 53 19.73 13.59 6.45
CA LEU A 53 20.83 14.57 6.40
C LEU A 53 22.13 14.08 7.05
N GLU A 54 22.02 13.20 8.07
CA GLU A 54 23.20 12.63 8.75
C GLU A 54 24.08 11.78 7.82
N PHE A 55 23.59 11.35 6.67
CA PHE A 55 24.40 10.62 5.69
C PHE A 55 25.26 11.53 4.81
N GLY A 56 25.26 12.84 5.05
CA GLY A 56 26.09 13.81 4.35
C GLY A 56 25.86 13.79 2.84
N LYS A 57 26.89 13.43 2.06
CA LYS A 57 26.79 13.34 0.60
C LYS A 57 25.80 12.29 0.13
N LEU A 58 25.57 11.22 0.90
CA LEU A 58 24.66 10.11 0.58
C LEU A 58 23.27 10.30 1.19
N LYS A 59 22.85 11.53 1.38
CA LYS A 59 21.60 11.89 2.07
C LYS A 59 20.30 11.46 1.34
N TYR A 60 20.35 11.14 0.05
CA TYR A 60 19.20 10.72 -0.74
C TYR A 60 19.02 9.21 -0.58
N VAL A 61 18.05 8.82 0.22
CA VAL A 61 17.74 7.40 0.43
C VAL A 61 16.60 7.01 -0.50
N HIS A 62 16.96 6.28 -1.55
CA HIS A 62 16.01 5.67 -2.46
C HIS A 62 15.44 4.42 -1.79
N HIS A 63 14.14 4.30 -1.72
CA HIS A 63 13.48 3.22 -1.02
C HIS A 63 12.37 2.60 -1.87
N THR A 64 12.34 1.28 -1.90
CA THR A 64 11.33 0.48 -2.61
C THR A 64 10.76 -0.59 -1.68
N ILE A 65 9.46 -0.80 -1.72
CA ILE A 65 8.74 -1.82 -0.96
C ILE A 65 7.80 -2.62 -1.85
N ASP A 66 7.83 -3.93 -1.73
CA ASP A 66 6.78 -4.79 -2.29
C ASP A 66 5.53 -4.71 -1.41
N THR A 67 4.45 -4.21 -1.97
CA THR A 67 3.22 -3.92 -1.22
C THR A 67 2.49 -5.17 -0.74
N TYR A 68 2.80 -6.34 -1.28
CA TYR A 68 2.26 -7.63 -0.84
C TYR A 68 3.01 -8.19 0.38
N SER A 69 4.30 -8.42 0.23
CA SER A 69 5.11 -9.06 1.27
C SER A 69 5.53 -8.08 2.36
N GLY A 70 5.64 -6.79 2.02
CA GLY A 70 6.30 -5.79 2.85
C GLY A 70 7.81 -5.87 2.81
N PHE A 71 8.39 -6.75 1.99
CA PHE A 71 9.84 -6.80 1.79
C PHE A 71 10.30 -5.52 1.12
N GLN A 72 11.39 -4.96 1.60
CA GLN A 72 11.81 -3.63 1.22
C GLN A 72 13.33 -3.54 1.07
N TRP A 73 13.76 -2.64 0.20
CA TRP A 73 15.15 -2.33 -0.01
C TRP A 73 15.36 -0.83 -0.11
N ALA A 74 16.49 -0.35 0.38
CA ALA A 74 16.84 1.05 0.30
C ALA A 74 18.33 1.23 0.04
N THR A 75 18.66 2.26 -0.75
CA THR A 75 20.03 2.59 -1.16
C THR A 75 20.28 4.06 -0.90
N ALA A 76 21.36 4.38 -0.17
CA ALA A 76 21.78 5.75 0.08
C ALA A 76 22.68 6.23 -1.06
N LEU A 77 22.28 7.28 -1.76
CA LEU A 77 22.94 7.82 -2.94
C LEU A 77 23.18 9.33 -2.79
N SER A 78 24.01 9.88 -3.68
CA SER A 78 24.36 11.32 -3.68
C SER A 78 23.38 12.20 -4.45
N SER A 79 22.38 11.61 -5.10
CA SER A 79 21.44 12.32 -5.98
C SER A 79 20.10 11.61 -6.03
N GLU A 80 19.04 12.35 -6.35
CA GLU A 80 17.69 11.85 -6.63
C GLU A 80 17.35 11.86 -8.14
N LYS A 81 18.34 12.11 -9.01
CA LYS A 81 18.17 12.15 -10.45
C LYS A 81 17.86 10.76 -11.03
N ALA A 82 17.36 10.71 -12.27
CA ALA A 82 16.98 9.48 -12.95
C ALA A 82 18.09 8.39 -12.97
N ASP A 83 19.36 8.78 -13.05
CA ASP A 83 20.47 7.83 -13.01
C ASP A 83 20.58 7.10 -11.67
N SER A 84 20.43 7.84 -10.57
CA SER A 84 20.42 7.28 -9.23
C SER A 84 19.19 6.38 -9.01
N VAL A 85 18.02 6.78 -9.54
CA VAL A 85 16.80 5.95 -9.50
C VAL A 85 17.04 4.62 -10.24
N ILE A 86 17.64 4.65 -11.42
CA ILE A 86 17.96 3.45 -12.21
C ILE A 86 18.95 2.56 -11.46
N THR A 87 20.02 3.15 -10.89
CA THR A 87 21.00 2.39 -10.10
C THR A 87 20.31 1.65 -8.95
N HIS A 88 19.46 2.34 -8.20
CA HIS A 88 18.68 1.74 -7.12
C HIS A 88 17.75 0.62 -7.65
N LEU A 89 17.01 0.88 -8.72
CA LEU A 89 16.09 -0.11 -9.27
C LEU A 89 16.80 -1.38 -9.78
N LEU A 90 17.97 -1.25 -10.41
CA LEU A 90 18.76 -2.41 -10.82
C LEU A 90 19.20 -3.25 -9.62
N GLU A 91 19.64 -2.60 -8.54
CA GLU A 91 20.00 -3.27 -7.29
C GLU A 91 18.80 -3.98 -6.66
N VAL A 92 17.66 -3.29 -6.58
CA VAL A 92 16.43 -3.86 -6.02
C VAL A 92 15.92 -5.03 -6.84
N MET A 93 15.91 -4.90 -8.18
CA MET A 93 15.48 -5.99 -9.07
C MET A 93 16.40 -7.22 -9.00
N ALA A 94 17.71 -7.02 -8.79
CA ALA A 94 18.64 -8.12 -8.59
C ALA A 94 18.36 -8.90 -7.29
N ILE A 95 17.85 -8.21 -6.26
CA ILE A 95 17.53 -8.80 -4.95
C ILE A 95 16.11 -9.37 -4.90
N MET A 96 15.12 -8.60 -5.35
CA MET A 96 13.70 -8.90 -5.15
C MET A 96 13.01 -9.51 -6.39
N GLY A 97 13.68 -9.52 -7.54
CA GLY A 97 13.08 -9.87 -8.83
C GLY A 97 12.46 -8.66 -9.53
N ILE A 98 11.81 -8.87 -10.68
CA ILE A 98 11.24 -7.79 -11.51
C ILE A 98 9.75 -7.61 -11.17
N PRO A 99 9.28 -6.39 -10.85
CA PRO A 99 7.88 -6.16 -10.55
C PRO A 99 7.05 -5.99 -11.82
N ALA A 100 5.77 -6.37 -11.75
CA ALA A 100 4.84 -6.09 -12.85
C ALA A 100 4.47 -4.59 -12.91
N GLN A 101 4.47 -3.90 -11.76
CA GLN A 101 4.11 -2.49 -11.67
C GLN A 101 4.90 -1.79 -10.57
N ILE A 102 5.35 -0.58 -10.87
CA ILE A 102 5.94 0.35 -9.88
C ILE A 102 5.06 1.59 -9.78
N LYS A 103 4.77 2.01 -8.56
CA LYS A 103 4.06 3.23 -8.25
C LYS A 103 5.00 4.23 -7.57
N THR A 104 5.08 5.46 -8.11
CA THR A 104 5.86 6.58 -7.59
C THR A 104 4.99 7.83 -7.45
N ASP A 105 5.53 8.90 -6.91
CA ASP A 105 4.98 10.23 -7.12
C ASP A 105 5.23 10.75 -8.56
N ASN A 106 4.89 12.01 -8.82
CA ASN A 106 5.11 12.69 -10.09
C ASN A 106 6.46 13.42 -10.17
N GLY A 107 7.43 13.05 -9.33
CA GLY A 107 8.75 13.67 -9.32
C GLY A 107 9.43 13.67 -10.69
N PRO A 108 10.17 14.74 -11.06
CA PRO A 108 10.78 14.88 -12.39
C PRO A 108 11.68 13.72 -12.79
N ALA A 109 12.37 13.12 -11.82
CA ALA A 109 13.21 11.95 -12.06
C ALA A 109 12.41 10.79 -12.64
N TYR A 110 11.24 10.48 -12.05
CA TYR A 110 10.41 9.32 -12.40
C TYR A 110 9.70 9.46 -13.75
N VAL A 111 9.32 10.70 -14.14
CA VAL A 111 8.60 10.96 -15.41
C VAL A 111 9.53 11.23 -16.59
N SER A 112 10.85 11.18 -16.39
CA SER A 112 11.86 11.45 -17.41
C SER A 112 11.80 10.46 -18.57
N ARG A 113 12.30 10.87 -19.76
CA ARG A 113 12.41 9.97 -20.93
C ARG A 113 13.28 8.73 -20.63
N LYS A 114 14.31 8.91 -19.80
CA LYS A 114 15.23 7.84 -19.42
C LYS A 114 14.50 6.76 -18.61
N MET A 115 13.69 7.18 -17.65
CA MET A 115 12.89 6.26 -16.85
C MET A 115 11.81 5.55 -17.65
N LYS A 116 11.14 6.27 -18.56
CA LYS A 116 10.15 5.65 -19.47
C LYS A 116 10.77 4.54 -20.31
N ARG A 117 11.98 4.78 -20.87
CA ARG A 117 12.73 3.75 -21.63
C ARG A 117 13.12 2.57 -20.74
N PHE A 118 13.58 2.83 -19.53
CA PHE A 118 13.94 1.81 -18.55
C PHE A 118 12.75 0.91 -18.22
N PHE A 119 11.60 1.49 -17.86
CA PHE A 119 10.39 0.73 -17.56
C PHE A 119 9.88 -0.08 -18.76
N ALA A 120 9.94 0.49 -19.96
CA ALA A 120 9.57 -0.21 -21.17
C ALA A 120 10.49 -1.40 -21.45
N TYR A 121 11.81 -1.24 -21.27
CA TYR A 121 12.79 -2.30 -21.49
C TYR A 121 12.55 -3.54 -20.59
N TYR A 122 12.19 -3.32 -19.33
CA TYR A 122 11.91 -4.38 -18.36
C TYR A 122 10.43 -4.78 -18.32
N ASN A 123 9.58 -4.25 -19.20
CA ASN A 123 8.13 -4.50 -19.25
C ASN A 123 7.44 -4.19 -17.91
N ILE A 124 7.83 -3.09 -17.26
CA ILE A 124 7.30 -2.64 -15.99
C ILE A 124 6.23 -1.56 -16.22
N LYS A 125 5.01 -1.78 -15.74
CA LYS A 125 3.97 -0.73 -15.75
C LYS A 125 4.31 0.34 -14.72
N HIS A 126 4.58 1.56 -15.17
CA HIS A 126 4.77 2.69 -14.28
C HIS A 126 3.44 3.43 -14.05
N VAL A 127 3.10 3.68 -12.80
CA VAL A 127 1.92 4.42 -12.39
C VAL A 127 2.34 5.53 -11.45
N THR A 128 2.02 6.76 -11.79
CA THR A 128 2.24 7.92 -10.91
C THR A 128 1.01 8.18 -10.04
N GLY A 129 1.23 8.77 -8.88
CA GLY A 129 0.14 9.18 -7.99
C GLY A 129 -0.79 10.20 -8.66
N ILE A 130 -2.09 10.10 -8.40
CA ILE A 130 -3.03 11.14 -8.78
C ILE A 130 -2.78 12.33 -7.84
N PRO A 131 -2.60 13.56 -8.36
CA PRO A 131 -2.48 14.74 -7.52
C PRO A 131 -3.64 14.82 -6.52
N TYR A 132 -3.35 15.22 -5.29
CA TYR A 132 -4.31 15.33 -4.18
C TYR A 132 -4.94 14.02 -3.68
N ASN A 133 -4.39 12.85 -4.01
CA ASN A 133 -4.79 11.59 -3.38
C ASN A 133 -3.75 11.16 -2.33
N PRO A 134 -3.90 11.55 -1.04
CA PRO A 134 -2.92 11.28 0.02
C PRO A 134 -2.77 9.80 0.35
N THR A 135 -3.72 8.96 -0.03
CA THR A 135 -3.63 7.52 0.22
C THR A 135 -2.83 6.76 -0.84
N GLY A 136 -2.40 7.50 -1.90
CA GLY A 136 -1.77 6.93 -3.10
C GLY A 136 -0.50 6.14 -2.81
N GLN A 137 0.31 6.54 -1.82
CA GLN A 137 1.60 5.95 -1.46
C GLN A 137 1.73 5.64 0.04
N ALA A 138 0.62 5.49 0.74
CA ALA A 138 0.60 5.30 2.19
C ALA A 138 1.47 4.14 2.71
N VAL A 139 1.76 3.13 1.88
CA VAL A 139 2.61 1.99 2.28
C VAL A 139 4.06 2.43 2.37
N ILE A 140 4.59 3.06 1.30
CA ILE A 140 5.99 3.52 1.28
C ILE A 140 6.22 4.68 2.27
N GLU A 141 5.26 5.61 2.41
CA GLU A 141 5.36 6.73 3.35
C GLU A 141 5.47 6.25 4.80
N ARG A 142 4.65 5.27 5.19
CA ARG A 142 4.74 4.64 6.51
C ARG A 142 6.09 3.94 6.69
N SER A 143 6.54 3.22 5.68
CA SER A 143 7.81 2.51 5.73
C SER A 143 9.00 3.46 5.80
N ASN A 144 8.98 4.59 5.07
CA ASN A 144 9.97 5.66 5.16
C ASN A 144 10.10 6.20 6.59
N ARG A 145 8.97 6.42 7.26
CA ARG A 145 8.94 6.85 8.67
C ARG A 145 9.62 5.81 9.56
N THR A 146 9.26 4.54 9.40
CA THR A 146 9.84 3.45 10.19
C THR A 146 11.36 3.34 10.00
N ILE A 147 11.85 3.43 8.75
CA ILE A 147 13.30 3.42 8.49
C ILE A 147 13.98 4.63 9.15
N LYS A 148 13.42 5.83 9.00
CA LYS A 148 13.96 7.04 9.64
C LYS A 148 14.05 6.89 11.17
N ASP A 149 13.02 6.34 11.80
CA ASP A 149 13.00 6.10 13.25
C ASP A 149 14.10 5.10 13.65
N MET A 150 14.31 4.05 12.87
CA MET A 150 15.39 3.08 13.13
C MET A 150 16.77 3.69 12.93
N LEU A 151 16.99 4.48 11.89
CA LEU A 151 18.24 5.19 11.67
C LEU A 151 18.54 6.21 12.77
N ASN A 152 17.50 6.89 13.28
CA ASN A 152 17.63 7.81 14.41
C ASN A 152 18.04 7.09 15.71
N LYS A 153 17.59 5.85 15.92
CA LYS A 153 18.00 5.02 17.07
C LYS A 153 19.45 4.55 16.98
N GLN A 154 20.05 4.58 15.80
CA GLN A 154 21.45 4.22 15.54
C GLN A 154 22.40 5.44 15.58
N LYS A 155 21.95 6.59 16.11
CA LYS A 155 22.80 7.78 16.27
C LYS A 155 23.98 7.47 17.18
N GLY A 156 25.14 7.99 16.78
CA GLY A 156 26.38 7.80 17.55
C GLY A 156 27.15 6.52 17.24
N THR A 157 26.65 5.64 16.39
CA THR A 157 27.44 4.52 15.88
C THR A 157 28.49 5.03 14.88
N LYS A 158 29.68 4.41 14.87
CA LYS A 158 30.72 4.68 13.88
C LYS A 158 30.48 4.01 12.53
N ASP A 159 29.29 3.43 12.34
CA ASP A 159 28.92 2.71 11.13
C ASP A 159 28.74 3.64 9.94
N THR A 160 29.07 3.13 8.76
CA THR A 160 28.83 3.84 7.50
C THR A 160 27.32 3.99 7.24
N PRO A 161 26.89 5.01 6.47
CA PRO A 161 25.50 5.14 6.04
C PRO A 161 24.91 3.84 5.48
N ARG A 162 25.72 3.11 4.70
CA ARG A 162 25.30 1.83 4.09
C ARG A 162 25.05 0.77 5.16
N ASN A 163 25.94 0.58 6.12
CA ASN A 163 25.78 -0.41 7.17
C ASN A 163 24.59 -0.08 8.07
N ARG A 164 24.40 1.18 8.45
CA ARG A 164 23.24 1.62 9.22
C ARG A 164 21.94 1.30 8.50
N LEU A 165 21.90 1.54 7.19
CA LEU A 165 20.72 1.27 6.38
C LEU A 165 20.45 -0.26 6.27
N HIS A 166 21.52 -1.06 6.02
CA HIS A 166 21.41 -2.52 5.96
C HIS A 166 20.93 -3.12 7.28
N ASN A 167 21.41 -2.63 8.42
CA ASN A 167 20.96 -3.08 9.74
C ASN A 167 19.46 -2.80 9.95
N ALA A 168 18.99 -1.61 9.52
CA ALA A 168 17.55 -1.30 9.56
C ALA A 168 16.73 -2.23 8.66
N LEU A 169 17.19 -2.46 7.43
CA LEU A 169 16.53 -3.35 6.47
C LEU A 169 16.53 -4.81 6.94
N LEU A 170 17.62 -5.29 7.52
CA LEU A 170 17.71 -6.64 8.10
C LEU A 170 16.63 -6.81 9.16
N THR A 171 16.52 -5.86 10.07
CA THR A 171 15.48 -5.91 11.11
C THR A 171 14.08 -5.92 10.54
N LEU A 172 13.79 -5.02 9.57
CA LEU A 172 12.45 -4.90 9.00
C LEU A 172 12.04 -6.09 8.14
N ASN A 173 12.98 -6.69 7.43
CA ASN A 173 12.71 -7.79 6.53
C ASN A 173 12.70 -9.16 7.21
N PHE A 174 13.58 -9.39 8.20
CA PHE A 174 13.84 -10.72 8.72
C PHE A 174 13.49 -10.90 10.20
N LEU A 175 13.42 -9.81 10.99
CA LEU A 175 13.18 -9.90 12.42
C LEU A 175 11.77 -9.45 12.80
N ASN A 176 11.18 -8.49 12.06
CA ASN A 176 9.83 -8.01 12.32
C ASN A 176 8.81 -8.98 11.73
N ALA A 177 8.12 -9.70 12.58
CA ALA A 177 6.99 -10.53 12.21
C ALA A 177 5.66 -9.75 12.23
N ASN A 178 4.71 -10.16 11.40
CA ASN A 178 3.33 -9.67 11.43
C ASN A 178 2.52 -10.39 12.52
N GLU A 179 1.23 -10.07 12.64
CA GLU A 179 0.29 -10.70 13.58
C GLU A 179 0.19 -12.24 13.43
N LYS A 180 0.57 -12.79 12.27
CA LYS A 180 0.60 -14.23 11.97
C LYS A 180 1.97 -14.87 12.24
N GLY A 181 2.92 -14.14 12.83
CA GLY A 181 4.27 -14.62 13.11
C GLY A 181 5.19 -14.71 11.89
N THR A 182 4.78 -14.21 10.71
CA THR A 182 5.60 -14.29 9.48
C THR A 182 6.33 -12.98 9.21
N THR A 183 7.60 -13.08 8.82
CA THR A 183 8.45 -11.94 8.42
C THR A 183 8.16 -11.49 6.98
N ALA A 184 8.65 -10.31 6.61
CA ALA A 184 8.51 -9.82 5.23
C ALA A 184 9.29 -10.71 4.25
N ALA A 185 10.46 -11.20 4.65
CA ALA A 185 11.28 -12.12 3.87
C ALA A 185 10.56 -13.45 3.60
N GLU A 186 9.98 -14.06 4.63
CA GLU A 186 9.19 -15.29 4.46
C GLU A 186 8.04 -15.08 3.49
N ARG A 187 7.26 -13.99 3.64
CA ARG A 187 6.16 -13.67 2.70
C ARG A 187 6.64 -13.39 1.27
N HIS A 188 7.88 -12.92 1.10
CA HIS A 188 8.44 -12.62 -0.21
C HIS A 188 8.98 -13.88 -0.91
N TRP A 189 9.66 -14.76 -0.16
CA TRP A 189 10.39 -15.89 -0.75
C TRP A 189 9.62 -17.21 -0.67
N ILE A 190 8.77 -17.39 0.35
CA ILE A 190 7.96 -18.60 0.44
C ILE A 190 6.75 -18.44 -0.50
N MET A 191 6.61 -19.34 -1.44
CA MET A 191 5.40 -19.44 -2.26
C MET A 191 4.27 -19.96 -1.37
N GLU A 192 3.46 -19.06 -0.78
CA GLU A 192 2.14 -19.48 -0.32
C GLU A 192 1.39 -20.07 -1.53
N LYS A 193 0.94 -21.31 -1.40
CA LYS A 193 -0.18 -21.79 -2.22
C LYS A 193 -1.38 -20.95 -1.83
N THR A 194 -1.57 -19.81 -2.51
CA THR A 194 -2.78 -19.03 -2.35
C THR A 194 -3.90 -19.79 -3.02
N SER A 195 -4.59 -20.65 -2.26
CA SER A 195 -5.91 -21.08 -2.66
C SER A 195 -6.78 -19.81 -2.72
N GLU A 196 -7.23 -19.45 -3.91
CA GLU A 196 -8.29 -18.45 -4.04
C GLU A 196 -9.49 -18.99 -3.28
N LEU A 197 -10.04 -18.21 -2.37
CA LEU A 197 -11.12 -18.68 -1.47
C LEU A 197 -12.41 -18.97 -2.23
N ASN A 198 -12.63 -18.31 -3.37
CA ASN A 198 -13.85 -18.38 -4.19
C ASN A 198 -15.15 -18.36 -3.35
N GLN A 199 -15.14 -17.50 -2.32
CA GLN A 199 -16.29 -17.36 -1.44
C GLN A 199 -17.34 -16.46 -2.07
N PRO A 200 -18.55 -16.95 -2.39
CA PRO A 200 -19.59 -16.16 -3.01
C PRO A 200 -20.08 -15.06 -2.07
N VAL A 201 -20.18 -13.84 -2.58
CA VAL A 201 -20.59 -12.65 -1.83
C VAL A 201 -21.48 -11.74 -2.68
N TYR A 202 -22.19 -10.84 -2.00
CA TYR A 202 -22.68 -9.59 -2.59
C TYR A 202 -21.79 -8.45 -2.13
N PHE A 203 -21.33 -7.61 -3.05
CA PHE A 203 -20.60 -6.39 -2.72
C PHE A 203 -21.35 -5.16 -3.22
N LYS A 204 -21.26 -4.06 -2.47
CA LYS A 204 -21.84 -2.79 -2.87
C LYS A 204 -20.87 -2.06 -3.78
N ASP A 205 -21.26 -1.86 -5.04
CA ASP A 205 -20.53 -1.06 -6.00
C ASP A 205 -20.54 0.41 -5.55
N VAL A 206 -19.34 1.00 -5.42
CA VAL A 206 -19.16 2.36 -4.88
C VAL A 206 -19.72 3.43 -5.83
N LEU A 207 -19.69 3.18 -7.14
CA LEU A 207 -20.15 4.13 -8.16
C LEU A 207 -21.67 4.10 -8.31
N THR A 208 -22.26 2.91 -8.37
CA THR A 208 -23.71 2.75 -8.64
C THR A 208 -24.52 2.60 -7.36
N SER A 209 -23.86 2.40 -6.21
CA SER A 209 -24.48 2.08 -4.91
C SER A 209 -25.35 0.80 -4.93
N GLN A 210 -25.28 -0.01 -5.97
CA GLN A 210 -26.01 -1.26 -6.12
C GLN A 210 -25.23 -2.44 -5.55
N TRP A 211 -25.95 -3.46 -5.08
CA TRP A 211 -25.37 -4.73 -4.67
C TRP A 211 -25.17 -5.62 -5.89
N LYS A 212 -23.94 -6.07 -6.12
CA LYS A 212 -23.56 -6.95 -7.22
C LYS A 212 -23.01 -8.27 -6.68
N PRO A 213 -23.23 -9.39 -7.36
CA PRO A 213 -22.61 -10.66 -7.00
C PRO A 213 -21.13 -10.67 -7.37
N GLY A 214 -20.35 -11.42 -6.63
CA GLY A 214 -18.93 -11.65 -6.90
C GLY A 214 -18.36 -12.71 -5.96
N ASP A 215 -17.12 -13.09 -6.16
CA ASP A 215 -16.42 -14.08 -5.35
C ASP A 215 -15.21 -13.47 -4.65
N VAL A 216 -15.14 -13.63 -3.32
CA VAL A 216 -13.95 -13.22 -2.58
C VAL A 216 -12.81 -14.18 -2.88
N LEU A 217 -11.79 -13.65 -3.53
CA LEU A 217 -10.57 -14.38 -3.79
C LEU A 217 -9.62 -14.33 -2.59
N ARG A 218 -9.65 -13.23 -1.84
CA ARG A 218 -8.77 -13.02 -0.69
C ARG A 218 -9.32 -11.94 0.25
N TRP A 219 -9.20 -12.18 1.56
CA TRP A 219 -9.41 -11.16 2.59
C TRP A 219 -8.09 -10.43 2.89
N GLY A 220 -8.16 -9.11 2.98
CA GLY A 220 -7.09 -8.23 3.46
C GLY A 220 -7.53 -7.51 4.74
N ARG A 221 -6.67 -6.66 5.29
CA ARG A 221 -6.99 -5.88 6.49
C ARG A 221 -8.04 -4.80 6.18
N GLY A 222 -9.30 -5.07 6.54
CA GLY A 222 -10.43 -4.16 6.30
C GLY A 222 -10.97 -4.14 4.86
N PHE A 223 -10.47 -5.03 3.98
CA PHE A 223 -10.88 -5.14 2.57
C PHE A 223 -10.85 -6.58 2.10
N ALA A 224 -11.59 -6.87 1.03
CA ALA A 224 -11.46 -8.13 0.31
C ALA A 224 -11.24 -7.88 -1.18
N LEU A 225 -10.45 -8.75 -1.81
CA LEU A 225 -10.33 -8.82 -3.25
C LEU A 225 -11.50 -9.64 -3.76
N VAL A 226 -12.38 -9.00 -4.52
CA VAL A 226 -13.58 -9.61 -5.09
C VAL A 226 -13.40 -9.71 -6.60
N SER A 227 -13.66 -10.90 -7.15
CA SER A 227 -13.78 -11.13 -8.59
C SER A 227 -15.22 -10.97 -9.03
N THR A 228 -15.44 -10.25 -10.10
CA THR A 228 -16.75 -10.11 -10.76
C THR A 228 -16.86 -11.00 -12.01
N GLY A 229 -15.82 -11.84 -12.26
CA GLY A 229 -15.69 -12.59 -13.52
C GLY A 229 -14.86 -11.81 -14.56
N GLU A 230 -15.11 -10.52 -14.72
CA GLU A 230 -14.40 -9.66 -15.68
C GLU A 230 -13.23 -8.90 -15.02
N GLU A 231 -13.44 -8.45 -13.79
CA GLU A 231 -12.47 -7.61 -13.06
C GLU A 231 -12.22 -8.15 -11.65
N LYS A 232 -11.07 -7.75 -11.08
CA LYS A 232 -10.72 -8.00 -9.68
C LYS A 232 -10.63 -6.68 -8.94
N LEU A 233 -11.53 -6.45 -7.97
CA LEU A 233 -11.69 -5.20 -7.25
C LEU A 233 -11.43 -5.38 -5.75
N TRP A 234 -10.72 -4.41 -5.14
CA TRP A 234 -10.63 -4.34 -3.68
C TRP A 234 -11.83 -3.60 -3.11
N ILE A 235 -12.66 -4.30 -2.38
CA ILE A 235 -13.89 -3.79 -1.77
C ILE A 235 -13.71 -3.69 -0.24
N PRO A 236 -14.07 -2.57 0.41
CA PRO A 236 -14.09 -2.48 1.86
C PRO A 236 -14.96 -3.57 2.47
N SER A 237 -14.49 -4.26 3.51
CA SER A 237 -15.21 -5.39 4.13
C SER A 237 -16.62 -5.03 4.61
N LYS A 238 -16.83 -3.77 5.04
CA LYS A 238 -18.15 -3.24 5.41
C LYS A 238 -19.17 -3.18 4.26
N LEU A 239 -18.69 -3.25 3.01
CA LEU A 239 -19.52 -3.25 1.79
C LEU A 239 -19.65 -4.64 1.18
N ILE A 240 -19.40 -5.69 1.95
CA ILE A 240 -19.48 -7.08 1.52
C ILE A 240 -20.45 -7.83 2.42
N LYS A 241 -21.31 -8.65 1.82
CA LYS A 241 -22.20 -9.59 2.51
C LYS A 241 -21.96 -10.98 1.95
N VAL A 242 -21.89 -11.98 2.82
CA VAL A 242 -21.81 -13.37 2.39
C VAL A 242 -23.09 -13.75 1.66
N ARG A 243 -22.97 -14.39 0.50
CA ARG A 243 -24.07 -14.99 -0.23
C ARG A 243 -24.17 -16.45 0.21
N PHE A 244 -25.21 -16.78 0.94
CA PHE A 244 -25.53 -18.17 1.22
C PHE A 244 -26.20 -18.75 -0.02
N GLU A 245 -25.69 -19.85 -0.56
CA GLU A 245 -26.46 -20.64 -1.53
C GLU A 245 -27.62 -21.28 -0.77
N GLU A 246 -28.83 -21.04 -1.21
CA GLU A 246 -30.00 -21.83 -0.73
C GLU A 246 -29.71 -23.27 -1.12
N GLU A 247 -29.61 -24.17 -0.13
CA GLU A 247 -29.56 -25.61 -0.37
C GLU A 247 -30.78 -25.98 -1.24
N LYS A 248 -30.52 -26.47 -2.45
CA LYS A 248 -31.59 -27.06 -3.26
C LYS A 248 -32.19 -28.16 -2.43
N PRO A 249 -33.55 -28.19 -2.22
CA PRO A 249 -34.16 -29.24 -1.48
C PRO A 249 -33.85 -30.57 -2.19
N LEU A 250 -33.29 -31.51 -1.44
CA LEU A 250 -33.00 -32.86 -1.89
C LEU A 250 -34.32 -33.43 -2.47
N GLY A 251 -34.33 -33.62 -3.78
CA GLY A 251 -35.45 -34.23 -4.47
C GLY A 251 -35.77 -35.56 -3.82
N LYS A 252 -37.01 -35.70 -3.32
CA LYS A 252 -37.56 -36.97 -2.93
C LYS A 252 -37.59 -37.86 -4.17
N GLU A 253 -36.65 -38.77 -4.28
CA GLU A 253 -36.78 -39.88 -5.20
C GLU A 253 -38.03 -40.68 -4.78
N LYS A 254 -38.94 -40.81 -5.73
CA LYS A 254 -40.09 -41.76 -5.65
C LYS A 254 -39.66 -43.11 -6.20
#